data_5220c012d8243349816a008516dd6540
#
_entry.id   5220c012d8243349816a008516dd6540
#
_cell.length_a   1.000
_cell.length_b   1.000
_cell.length_c   1.000
_cell.angle_alpha   90.00
_cell.angle_beta   90.00
_cell.angle_gamma   90.00
#
_symmetry.space_group_name_H-M   'P 1'
#
loop_
_entity.id
_entity.type
_entity.pdbx_description
1 polymer ?
#
loop_
_entity_poly.entity_id
_entity_poly.type
_entity_poly.pdbx_seq_one_letter_code
_entity_poly.pdbx_strand_id
1 'polypeptide(L)'
;MDFKNVLEKVLQSPIIYDSCYKNKNSIDLSGWVLRKPKFIKNDKTGTESCSLILYQINQTMGELKIESFSLMVYVKDLINQLKNQDKVLYVATIGKLRYSKIVQGLYSQVTEMETLFELDIPLAEQWNKKEN
;
A
#
# COMPACT_ATOMS: atom_id res chain seq x y z
N MET A 1 9.11 -34.55 10.44
CA MET A 1 7.92 -34.35 9.60
C MET A 1 8.16 -33.08 8.77
N ASP A 2 7.96 -33.14 7.47
CA ASP A 2 8.20 -31.97 6.64
C ASP A 2 7.02 -30.97 6.71
N PHE A 3 7.26 -29.79 6.19
CA PHE A 3 6.29 -28.70 6.24
C PHE A 3 4.96 -29.05 5.55
N LYS A 4 5.03 -29.72 4.40
CA LYS A 4 3.83 -30.10 3.65
C LYS A 4 2.91 -31.01 4.47
N ASN A 5 3.48 -32.00 5.14
CA ASN A 5 2.71 -32.93 5.97
C ASN A 5 2.08 -32.23 7.16
N VAL A 6 2.80 -31.32 7.79
CA VAL A 6 2.26 -30.51 8.91
C VAL A 6 1.11 -29.63 8.42
N LEU A 7 1.30 -28.94 7.29
CA LEU A 7 0.26 -28.08 6.72
C LEU A 7 -1.02 -28.87 6.41
N GLU A 8 -0.88 -30.03 5.78
CA GLU A 8 -2.04 -30.89 5.46
C GLU A 8 -2.82 -31.26 6.71
N LYS A 9 -2.12 -31.58 7.79
CA LYS A 9 -2.79 -31.92 9.06
C LYS A 9 -3.52 -30.72 9.66
N VAL A 10 -2.93 -29.52 9.59
CA VAL A 10 -3.57 -28.29 10.08
C VAL A 10 -4.82 -27.99 9.25
N LEU A 11 -4.75 -28.13 7.92
CA LEU A 11 -5.88 -27.84 7.04
C LEU A 11 -7.06 -28.81 7.26
N GLN A 12 -6.78 -30.02 7.76
CA GLN A 12 -7.82 -31.00 8.06
C GLN A 12 -8.45 -30.80 9.44
N SER A 13 -7.87 -29.96 10.28
CA SER A 13 -8.38 -29.69 11.62
C SER A 13 -9.62 -28.79 11.56
N PRO A 14 -10.70 -29.12 12.30
CA PRO A 14 -11.88 -28.23 12.34
C PRO A 14 -11.60 -26.83 12.84
N ILE A 15 -10.57 -26.64 13.67
CA ILE A 15 -10.21 -25.32 14.21
C ILE A 15 -9.70 -24.36 13.14
N ILE A 16 -9.41 -24.85 11.93
CA ILE A 16 -8.91 -23.99 10.85
C ILE A 16 -9.92 -22.88 10.52
N TYR A 17 -11.20 -23.17 10.60
CA TYR A 17 -12.24 -22.18 10.31
C TYR A 17 -12.25 -21.06 11.36
N ASP A 18 -12.08 -21.42 12.64
CA ASP A 18 -11.97 -20.43 13.71
C ASP A 18 -10.74 -19.54 13.53
N SER A 19 -9.61 -20.14 13.12
CA SER A 19 -8.38 -19.38 12.91
C SER A 19 -8.53 -18.32 11.83
N CYS A 20 -9.34 -18.57 10.80
CA CYS A 20 -9.57 -17.61 9.73
C CYS A 20 -10.23 -16.33 10.24
N TYR A 21 -11.11 -16.44 11.24
CA TYR A 21 -11.75 -15.27 11.86
C TYR A 21 -10.86 -14.55 12.87
N LYS A 22 -9.82 -15.21 13.36
CA LYS A 22 -8.90 -14.64 14.35
C LYS A 22 -7.68 -13.99 13.72
N ASN A 23 -7.48 -14.18 12.42
CA ASN A 23 -6.36 -13.55 11.73
C ASN A 23 -6.47 -12.03 11.82
N LYS A 24 -5.35 -11.40 12.15
CA LYS A 24 -5.25 -9.94 12.16
C LYS A 24 -4.17 -9.53 11.18
N ASN A 25 -4.49 -8.58 10.34
CA ASN A 25 -3.54 -8.01 9.40
C ASN A 25 -3.99 -6.57 9.14
N SER A 26 -3.46 -5.66 9.94
CA SER A 26 -3.74 -4.25 9.79
C SER A 26 -2.44 -3.49 9.88
N ILE A 27 -2.23 -2.58 8.94
CA ILE A 27 -1.07 -1.71 8.93
C ILE A 27 -1.53 -0.28 8.74
N ASP A 28 -1.15 0.59 9.68
CA ASP A 28 -1.46 2.00 9.67
C ASP A 28 -0.20 2.75 9.29
N LEU A 29 -0.27 3.49 8.19
CA LEU A 29 0.84 4.29 7.70
C LEU A 29 0.35 5.70 7.43
N SER A 30 1.10 6.69 7.92
CA SER A 30 0.88 8.09 7.59
C SER A 30 2.12 8.64 6.92
N GLY A 31 1.94 9.52 5.94
CA GLY A 31 3.07 10.11 5.25
C GLY A 31 2.64 10.97 4.08
N TRP A 32 3.61 11.36 3.29
CA TRP A 32 3.46 12.29 2.18
C TRP A 32 3.28 11.57 0.86
N VAL A 33 2.32 12.00 0.07
CA VAL A 33 2.24 11.68 -1.34
C VAL A 33 2.93 12.82 -2.08
N LEU A 34 4.11 12.55 -2.62
CA LEU A 34 4.97 13.54 -3.27
C LEU A 34 5.02 13.36 -4.79
N ARG A 35 4.64 12.18 -5.28
CA ARG A 35 4.66 11.83 -6.69
C ARG A 35 3.28 11.43 -7.17
N LYS A 36 3.02 11.67 -8.44
CA LYS A 36 1.76 11.25 -9.07
C LYS A 36 1.60 9.74 -8.97
N PRO A 37 0.43 9.25 -8.52
CA PRO A 37 0.16 7.82 -8.49
C PRO A 37 0.13 7.23 -9.90
N LYS A 38 0.39 5.93 -9.99
CA LYS A 38 0.28 5.18 -11.24
C LYS A 38 -1.04 4.43 -11.25
N PHE A 39 -1.84 4.64 -12.29
CA PHE A 39 -3.13 3.96 -12.46
C PHE A 39 -2.97 2.83 -13.47
N ILE A 40 -3.45 1.65 -13.08
CA ILE A 40 -3.32 0.43 -13.88
C ILE A 40 -4.71 -0.15 -14.08
N LYS A 41 -5.06 -0.42 -15.34
CA LYS A 41 -6.33 -1.05 -15.67
C LYS A 41 -6.06 -2.41 -16.28
N ASN A 42 -6.72 -3.43 -15.74
CA ASN A 42 -6.67 -4.77 -16.26
C ASN A 42 -7.71 -4.89 -17.38
N ASP A 43 -7.25 -5.05 -18.63
CA ASP A 43 -8.13 -5.08 -19.81
C ASP A 43 -9.06 -6.30 -19.81
N LYS A 44 -8.65 -7.40 -19.19
CA LYS A 44 -9.45 -8.63 -19.15
C LYS A 44 -10.62 -8.53 -18.18
N THR A 45 -10.40 -7.90 -17.02
CA THR A 45 -11.40 -7.84 -15.95
C THR A 45 -12.06 -6.47 -15.83
N GLY A 46 -11.48 -5.43 -16.45
CA GLY A 46 -11.90 -4.06 -16.27
C GLY A 46 -11.55 -3.49 -14.90
N THR A 47 -10.87 -4.24 -14.06
CA THR A 47 -10.48 -3.81 -12.71
C THR A 47 -9.39 -2.76 -12.79
N GLU A 48 -9.58 -1.67 -12.05
CA GLU A 48 -8.60 -0.61 -11.94
C GLU A 48 -7.91 -0.67 -10.59
N SER A 49 -6.62 -0.39 -10.58
CA SER A 49 -5.82 -0.28 -9.36
C SER A 49 -4.94 0.96 -9.44
N CYS A 50 -4.46 1.38 -8.28
CA CYS A 50 -3.57 2.52 -8.16
C CYS A 50 -2.36 2.13 -7.34
N SER A 51 -1.18 2.37 -7.88
CA SER A 51 0.08 2.19 -7.17
C SER A 51 0.60 3.56 -6.77
N LEU A 52 0.92 3.74 -5.51
CA LEU A 52 1.52 4.98 -5.04
C LEU A 52 2.61 4.70 -4.01
N ILE A 53 3.46 5.71 -3.83
CA ILE A 53 4.54 5.66 -2.86
C ILE A 53 4.22 6.66 -1.76
N LEU A 54 4.28 6.19 -0.53
CA LEU A 54 4.12 7.02 0.66
C LEU A 54 5.52 7.31 1.22
N TYR A 55 5.81 8.58 1.46
CA TYR A 55 7.09 9.01 1.99
C TYR A 55 6.92 9.45 3.44
N GLN A 56 7.73 8.90 4.32
CA GLN A 56 7.85 9.40 5.69
C GLN A 56 9.14 10.19 5.82
N ILE A 57 9.04 11.38 6.38
CA ILE A 57 10.17 12.23 6.67
C ILE A 57 10.33 12.25 8.18
N ASN A 58 11.38 11.61 8.67
CA ASN A 58 11.63 11.47 10.09
C ASN A 58 12.90 12.21 10.48
N GLN A 59 12.89 12.82 11.64
CA GLN A 59 14.08 13.45 12.21
C GLN A 59 14.72 12.50 13.21
N THR A 60 15.97 12.16 12.97
CA THR A 60 16.76 11.28 13.84
C THR A 60 18.11 11.91 14.08
N MET A 61 18.44 12.16 15.35
CA MET A 61 19.73 12.75 15.75
C MET A 61 20.04 14.06 15.02
N GLY A 62 19.02 14.88 14.81
CA GLY A 62 19.15 16.18 14.12
C GLY A 62 19.18 16.12 12.62
N GLU A 63 19.13 14.93 12.02
CA GLU A 63 19.08 14.77 10.57
C GLU A 63 17.70 14.32 10.11
N LEU A 64 17.29 14.79 8.94
CA LEU A 64 16.07 14.34 8.28
C LEU A 64 16.37 13.10 7.45
N LYS A 65 15.58 12.05 7.65
CA LYS A 65 15.64 10.82 6.88
C LYS A 65 14.32 10.58 6.18
N ILE A 66 14.40 10.13 4.93
CA ILE A 66 13.23 9.86 4.11
C ILE A 66 13.13 8.35 3.89
N GLU A 67 11.99 7.79 4.25
CA GLU A 67 11.67 6.40 3.99
C GLU A 67 10.49 6.32 3.04
N SER A 68 10.46 5.32 2.19
CA SER A 68 9.39 5.12 1.23
C SER A 68 8.71 3.78 1.44
N PHE A 69 7.39 3.78 1.23
CA PHE A 69 6.56 2.59 1.38
C PHE A 69 5.68 2.46 0.15
N SER A 70 5.58 1.24 -0.38
CA SER A 70 4.72 0.95 -1.51
C SER A 70 3.30 0.70 -1.06
N LEU A 71 2.34 1.36 -1.68
CA LEU A 71 0.92 1.18 -1.41
C LEU A 71 0.20 0.78 -2.70
N MET A 72 -0.81 -0.07 -2.56
CA MET A 72 -1.74 -0.40 -3.64
C MET A 72 -3.15 -0.08 -3.20
N VAL A 73 -3.92 0.54 -4.08
CA VAL A 73 -5.31 0.92 -3.82
C VAL A 73 -6.20 0.27 -4.87
N TYR A 74 -7.19 -0.49 -4.41
CA TYR A 74 -8.18 -1.13 -5.27
C TYR A 74 -9.58 -0.56 -5.04
N VAL A 75 -9.77 0.25 -4.01
CA VAL A 75 -11.06 0.85 -3.67
C VAL A 75 -11.37 1.95 -4.69
N LYS A 76 -12.45 1.80 -5.41
CA LYS A 76 -12.81 2.68 -6.54
C LYS A 76 -12.93 4.15 -6.12
N ASP A 77 -13.54 4.42 -4.99
CA ASP A 77 -13.71 5.80 -4.52
C ASP A 77 -12.38 6.47 -4.21
N LEU A 78 -11.45 5.71 -3.62
CA LEU A 78 -10.10 6.23 -3.34
C LEU A 78 -9.32 6.46 -4.62
N ILE A 79 -9.45 5.57 -5.60
CA ILE A 79 -8.81 5.72 -6.91
C ILE A 79 -9.30 7.00 -7.57
N ASN A 80 -10.60 7.26 -7.54
CA ASN A 80 -11.18 8.46 -8.13
C ASN A 80 -10.69 9.73 -7.44
N GLN A 81 -10.56 9.72 -6.11
CA GLN A 81 -9.98 10.83 -5.37
C GLN A 81 -8.53 11.10 -5.79
N LEU A 82 -7.74 10.03 -5.94
CA LEU A 82 -6.34 10.15 -6.32
C LEU A 82 -6.16 10.62 -7.76
N LYS A 83 -7.08 10.29 -8.67
CA LYS A 83 -7.04 10.74 -10.06
C LYS A 83 -7.18 12.25 -10.16
N ASN A 84 -7.93 12.86 -9.26
CA ASN A 84 -8.20 14.29 -9.28
C ASN A 84 -7.19 15.09 -8.48
N GLN A 85 -6.22 14.41 -7.87
CA GLN A 85 -5.23 15.05 -7.01
C GLN A 85 -4.00 15.47 -7.82
N ASP A 86 -3.63 16.76 -7.72
CA ASP A 86 -2.47 17.31 -8.41
C ASP A 86 -1.47 17.97 -7.45
N LYS A 87 -1.78 18.02 -6.16
CA LYS A 87 -0.94 18.66 -5.16
C LYS A 87 -0.46 17.67 -4.11
N VAL A 88 0.64 18.04 -3.45
CA VAL A 88 1.23 17.26 -2.37
C VAL A 88 0.25 17.11 -1.22
N LEU A 89 0.06 15.87 -0.75
CA LEU A 89 -0.82 15.52 0.36
C LEU A 89 -0.06 14.85 1.48
N TYR A 90 -0.49 15.09 2.70
CA TYR A 90 -0.17 14.24 3.85
C TYR A 90 -1.41 13.43 4.18
N VAL A 91 -1.28 12.10 4.15
CA VAL A 91 -2.42 11.19 4.30
C VAL A 91 -2.16 10.18 5.41
N ALA A 92 -3.25 9.74 6.03
CA ALA A 92 -3.24 8.59 6.93
C ALA A 92 -3.94 7.44 6.20
N THR A 93 -3.33 6.26 6.21
CA THR A 93 -3.87 5.09 5.55
C THR A 93 -4.01 3.93 6.51
N ILE A 94 -5.02 3.11 6.27
CA ILE A 94 -5.20 1.83 6.93
C ILE A 94 -5.27 0.78 5.82
N GLY A 95 -4.55 -0.30 5.99
CA GLY A 95 -4.51 -1.35 4.97
C GLY A 95 -4.10 -2.69 5.52
N LYS A 96 -3.87 -3.61 4.62
CA LYS A 96 -3.38 -4.95 4.90
C LYS A 96 -1.99 -5.10 4.32
N LEU A 97 -1.10 -5.74 5.07
CA LEU A 97 0.24 -6.06 4.58
C LEU A 97 0.13 -7.25 3.61
N ARG A 98 0.69 -7.07 2.42
CA ARG A 98 0.69 -8.09 1.36
C ARG A 98 2.11 -8.25 0.83
N TYR A 99 2.37 -9.40 0.23
CA TYR A 99 3.62 -9.68 -0.45
C TYR A 99 3.36 -9.88 -1.93
N SER A 100 4.13 -9.18 -2.76
CA SER A 100 4.08 -9.34 -4.21
C SER A 100 5.18 -10.30 -4.66
N LYS A 101 4.79 -11.40 -5.28
CA LYS A 101 5.74 -12.37 -5.85
C LYS A 101 6.43 -11.78 -7.09
N ILE A 102 5.76 -10.89 -7.81
CA ILE A 102 6.28 -10.30 -9.04
C ILE A 102 7.45 -9.38 -8.74
N VAL A 103 7.31 -8.47 -7.77
CA VAL A 103 8.35 -7.53 -7.39
C VAL A 103 9.13 -7.97 -6.15
N GLN A 104 8.79 -9.12 -5.58
CA GLN A 104 9.42 -9.70 -4.39
C GLN A 104 9.52 -8.69 -3.23
N GLY A 105 8.43 -8.03 -2.96
CA GLY A 105 8.40 -7.00 -1.93
C GLY A 105 7.08 -6.91 -1.20
N LEU A 106 7.13 -6.28 -0.04
CA LEU A 106 5.96 -6.01 0.78
C LEU A 106 5.29 -4.70 0.32
N TYR A 107 3.97 -4.67 0.43
CA TYR A 107 3.19 -3.46 0.18
C TYR A 107 1.97 -3.44 1.09
N SER A 108 1.40 -2.25 1.30
CA SER A 108 0.12 -2.10 1.99
C SER A 108 -1.00 -2.04 0.95
N GLN A 109 -1.96 -2.94 1.07
CA GLN A 109 -3.21 -2.87 0.31
C GLN A 109 -4.16 -1.96 1.09
N VAL A 110 -4.27 -0.72 0.63
CA VAL A 110 -5.00 0.34 1.35
C VAL A 110 -6.50 0.10 1.24
N THR A 111 -7.17 0.11 2.39
CA THR A 111 -8.63 0.00 2.48
C THR A 111 -9.28 1.32 2.86
N GLU A 112 -8.56 2.18 3.59
CA GLU A 112 -9.04 3.48 4.02
C GLU A 112 -7.92 4.51 3.90
N MET A 113 -8.27 5.73 3.53
CA MET A 113 -7.32 6.83 3.42
C MET A 113 -8.01 8.14 3.77
N GLU A 114 -7.34 8.95 4.60
CA GLU A 114 -7.80 10.27 4.98
C GLU A 114 -6.70 11.29 4.67
N THR A 115 -7.07 12.37 4.01
CA THR A 115 -6.15 13.49 3.78
C THR A 115 -6.14 14.40 5.00
N LEU A 116 -4.97 14.57 5.60
CA LEU A 116 -4.79 15.42 6.78
C LEU A 116 -4.32 16.82 6.42
N PHE A 117 -3.43 16.93 5.45
CA PHE A 117 -2.87 18.20 4.98
C PHE A 117 -2.75 18.19 3.47
N GLU A 118 -2.87 19.39 2.88
CA GLU A 118 -2.58 19.62 1.47
C GLU A 118 -1.65 20.83 1.38
N LEU A 119 -0.57 20.69 0.60
CA LEU A 119 0.34 21.78 0.34
C LEU A 119 0.14 22.28 -1.08
N ASP A 120 0.31 23.60 -1.29
CA ASP A 120 0.23 24.20 -2.61
C ASP A 120 1.54 23.99 -3.38
N ILE A 121 1.88 22.71 -3.56
CA ILE A 121 3.07 22.23 -4.27
C ILE A 121 2.59 21.17 -5.25
N PRO A 122 2.87 21.29 -6.56
CA PRO A 122 2.49 20.26 -7.53
C PRO A 122 3.17 18.94 -7.23
N LEU A 123 2.48 17.83 -7.50
CA LEU A 123 3.07 16.49 -7.40
C LEU A 123 4.19 16.33 -8.41
N ALA A 124 5.27 15.66 -8.01
CA ALA A 124 6.32 15.27 -8.93
C ALA A 124 5.82 14.18 -9.88
N GLU A 125 6.46 14.04 -11.02
CA GLU A 125 6.15 12.97 -11.97
C GLU A 125 6.39 11.59 -11.33
N GLN A 126 5.82 10.56 -11.93
CA GLN A 126 6.00 9.21 -11.48
C GLN A 126 7.48 8.82 -11.47
N TRP A 127 7.83 7.89 -10.56
CA TRP A 127 9.19 7.37 -10.49
C TRP A 127 9.58 6.73 -11.81
N ASN A 128 10.74 7.12 -12.32
CA ASN A 128 11.35 6.53 -13.50
C ASN A 128 12.72 5.98 -13.11
N LYS A 129 13.03 4.73 -13.51
CA LYS A 129 14.31 4.10 -13.19
C LYS A 129 15.52 4.90 -13.68
N LYS A 130 15.33 5.77 -14.68
CA LYS A 130 16.38 6.62 -15.22
C LYS A 130 16.73 7.81 -14.31
N GLU A 131 15.94 8.07 -13.28
CA GLU A 131 16.14 9.20 -12.36
C GLU A 131 17.04 8.89 -11.18
N ASN A 132 17.59 7.70 -11.10
CA ASN A 132 18.49 7.30 -10.01
C ASN A 132 19.84 7.99 -10.09
#